data_22ac2e665ea0b6945142e44babba91c4
#
_entry.id   22ac2e665ea0b6945142e44babba91c4
#
_cell.length_a   1.000
_cell.length_b   1.000
_cell.length_c   1.000
_cell.angle_alpha   90.00
_cell.angle_beta   90.00
_cell.angle_gamma   90.00
#
_symmetry.space_group_name_H-M   'P 1'
#
loop_
_entity.id
_entity.type
_entity.pdbx_description
1 polymer ?
#
loop_
_entity_poly.entity_id
_entity_poly.type
_entity_poly.pdbx_seq_one_letter_code
_entity_poly.pdbx_strand_id
1 'polypeptide(L)'
;LHTNAYDEAITTPTEESVRRAMAIQLIINRELGTAKNENPNQGAFLIEELTDLVEDAVLNEFNRITERGGVLGAMERMYQRNKIQEESLYYETLKHTGEYPIVGVNTFLNKNGSPTILPTEVIRSTTEEKEFQIKTLEAFHARHADKSAAMLKQLQQVAINNGNLFAELMETVKYCSLGQITNALYAVGGQYRRNM
;
A
#
# COMPACT_ATOMS: atom_id res chain seq x y z
N LEU A 1 10.27 -11.02 -7.19
CA LEU A 1 11.21 -10.31 -6.32
C LEU A 1 10.96 -8.81 -6.35
N HIS A 2 10.95 -8.19 -5.17
CA HIS A 2 10.85 -6.74 -5.00
C HIS A 2 12.01 -6.24 -4.12
N THR A 3 12.58 -5.10 -4.50
CA THR A 3 13.65 -4.45 -3.73
C THR A 3 13.31 -2.99 -3.52
N ASN A 4 13.19 -2.57 -2.26
CA ASN A 4 12.98 -1.17 -1.90
C ASN A 4 14.32 -0.43 -1.77
N ALA A 5 14.27 0.88 -2.01
CA ALA A 5 15.37 1.76 -1.64
C ALA A 5 15.53 1.76 -0.10
N TYR A 6 16.75 1.71 0.40
CA TYR A 6 17.02 1.58 1.85
C TYR A 6 16.54 2.77 2.69
N ASP A 7 16.32 3.92 2.07
CA ASP A 7 15.87 5.16 2.71
C ASP A 7 14.39 5.50 2.45
N GLU A 8 13.64 4.61 1.77
CA GLU A 8 12.26 4.83 1.36
C GLU A 8 11.31 5.09 2.55
N ALA A 9 11.54 4.43 3.68
CA ALA A 9 10.70 4.59 4.87
C ALA A 9 10.84 5.98 5.56
N ILE A 10 11.90 6.74 5.23
CA ILE A 10 12.23 7.99 5.92
C ILE A 10 12.03 9.20 5.00
N THR A 11 12.36 9.05 3.72
CA THR A 11 12.35 10.14 2.73
C THR A 11 11.86 9.64 1.38
N THR A 12 11.59 10.56 0.44
CA THR A 12 11.56 10.20 -0.98
C THR A 12 12.92 9.60 -1.33
N PRO A 13 12.98 8.41 -1.95
CA PRO A 13 14.23 7.72 -2.21
C PRO A 13 15.24 8.59 -2.95
N THR A 14 16.49 8.56 -2.48
CA THR A 14 17.61 9.23 -3.16
C THR A 14 18.01 8.46 -4.42
N GLU A 15 18.72 9.13 -5.34
CA GLU A 15 19.20 8.49 -6.57
C GLU A 15 20.10 7.29 -6.27
N GLU A 16 20.98 7.40 -5.28
CA GLU A 16 21.88 6.32 -4.89
C GLU A 16 21.12 5.09 -4.36
N SER A 17 20.13 5.29 -3.50
CA SER A 17 19.36 4.20 -2.93
C SER A 17 18.52 3.47 -3.98
N VAL A 18 17.90 4.21 -4.90
CA VAL A 18 17.15 3.64 -6.03
C VAL A 18 18.09 2.87 -6.97
N ARG A 19 19.27 3.41 -7.27
CA ARG A 19 20.27 2.73 -8.09
C ARG A 19 20.66 1.38 -7.48
N ARG A 20 20.89 1.32 -6.17
CA ARG A 20 21.21 0.07 -5.46
C ARG A 20 20.07 -0.93 -5.50
N ALA A 21 18.84 -0.49 -5.26
CA ALA A 21 17.67 -1.34 -5.32
C ALA A 21 17.47 -1.96 -6.72
N MET A 22 17.66 -1.18 -7.78
CA MET A 22 17.62 -1.68 -9.14
C MET A 22 18.82 -2.59 -9.48
N ALA A 23 20.02 -2.25 -9.00
CA ALA A 23 21.23 -3.04 -9.24
C ALA A 23 21.12 -4.44 -8.66
N ILE A 24 20.50 -4.63 -7.48
CA ILE A 24 20.23 -5.94 -6.88
C ILE A 24 19.47 -6.85 -7.84
N GLN A 25 18.39 -6.35 -8.42
CA GLN A 25 17.58 -7.13 -9.37
C GLN A 25 18.33 -7.42 -10.66
N LEU A 26 19.13 -6.47 -11.18
CA LEU A 26 19.94 -6.69 -12.36
C LEU A 26 21.03 -7.75 -12.14
N ILE A 27 21.69 -7.73 -10.98
CA ILE A 27 22.71 -8.72 -10.60
C ILE A 27 22.07 -10.11 -10.51
N ILE A 28 20.94 -10.23 -9.80
CA ILE A 28 20.22 -11.51 -9.69
C ILE A 28 19.83 -12.02 -11.08
N ASN A 29 19.29 -11.17 -11.93
CA ASN A 29 18.88 -11.57 -13.27
C ASN A 29 20.06 -11.97 -14.15
N ARG A 30 21.17 -11.22 -14.12
CA ARG A 30 22.30 -11.39 -15.04
C ARG A 30 23.33 -12.40 -14.54
N GLU A 31 23.63 -12.39 -13.26
CA GLU A 31 24.70 -13.20 -12.66
C GLU A 31 24.19 -14.50 -12.07
N LEU A 32 23.14 -14.47 -11.26
CA LEU A 32 22.52 -15.70 -10.71
C LEU A 32 21.80 -16.51 -11.80
N GLY A 33 21.18 -15.84 -12.74
CA GLY A 33 20.64 -16.45 -13.94
C GLY A 33 19.34 -17.24 -13.74
N THR A 34 18.58 -17.01 -12.68
CA THR A 34 17.28 -17.65 -12.43
C THR A 34 16.25 -17.39 -13.54
N ALA A 35 16.36 -16.27 -14.23
CA ALA A 35 15.49 -15.92 -15.37
C ALA A 35 15.87 -16.62 -16.70
N LYS A 36 16.92 -17.43 -16.71
CA LYS A 36 17.31 -18.23 -17.90
C LYS A 36 16.42 -19.44 -18.11
N ASN A 37 15.61 -19.80 -17.13
CA ASN A 37 14.65 -20.88 -17.19
C ASN A 37 13.28 -20.35 -16.75
N GLU A 38 12.21 -20.78 -17.38
CA GLU A 38 10.85 -20.34 -17.06
C GLU A 38 10.44 -20.65 -15.63
N ASN A 39 10.78 -21.85 -15.15
CA ASN A 39 10.51 -22.26 -13.77
C ASN A 39 11.71 -23.07 -13.23
N PRO A 40 12.67 -22.44 -12.53
CA PRO A 40 13.85 -23.13 -12.03
C PRO A 40 13.54 -24.20 -10.97
N ASN A 41 12.36 -24.16 -10.36
CA ASN A 41 11.92 -25.13 -9.35
C ASN A 41 10.99 -26.21 -9.92
N GLN A 42 10.70 -26.19 -11.21
CA GLN A 42 9.84 -27.18 -11.85
C GLN A 42 10.33 -28.61 -11.65
N GLY A 43 9.41 -29.49 -11.28
CA GLY A 43 9.71 -30.91 -11.05
C GLY A 43 10.37 -31.21 -9.70
N ALA A 44 10.56 -30.22 -8.85
CA ALA A 44 10.98 -30.46 -7.47
C ALA A 44 9.79 -30.93 -6.62
N PHE A 45 9.75 -32.20 -6.24
CA PHE A 45 8.62 -32.78 -5.51
C PHE A 45 8.27 -32.02 -4.22
N LEU A 46 9.27 -31.50 -3.51
CA LEU A 46 9.04 -30.68 -2.32
C LEU A 46 8.28 -29.40 -2.64
N ILE A 47 8.59 -28.76 -3.75
CA ILE A 47 7.91 -27.51 -4.17
C ILE A 47 6.47 -27.79 -4.57
N GLU A 48 6.22 -28.87 -5.27
CA GLU A 48 4.87 -29.30 -5.66
C GLU A 48 4.02 -29.58 -4.41
N GLU A 49 4.52 -30.38 -3.47
CA GLU A 49 3.84 -30.67 -2.21
C GLU A 49 3.55 -29.42 -1.39
N LEU A 50 4.52 -28.51 -1.27
CA LEU A 50 4.32 -27.24 -0.56
C LEU A 50 3.28 -26.35 -1.27
N THR A 51 3.21 -26.38 -2.58
CA THR A 51 2.22 -25.63 -3.35
C THR A 51 0.82 -26.12 -3.03
N ASP A 52 0.61 -27.43 -3.04
CA ASP A 52 -0.68 -28.05 -2.73
C ASP A 52 -1.12 -27.74 -1.29
N LEU A 53 -0.19 -27.86 -0.33
CA LEU A 53 -0.47 -27.53 1.08
C LEU A 53 -0.85 -26.06 1.29
N VAL A 54 -0.18 -25.16 0.58
CA VAL A 54 -0.51 -23.72 0.63
C VAL A 54 -1.87 -23.45 -0.03
N GLU A 55 -2.15 -24.09 -1.17
CA GLU A 55 -3.45 -23.98 -1.84
C GLU A 55 -4.59 -24.41 -0.91
N ASP A 56 -4.47 -25.59 -0.28
CA ASP A 56 -5.46 -26.08 0.67
C ASP A 56 -5.66 -25.11 1.85
N ALA A 57 -4.60 -24.56 2.41
CA ALA A 57 -4.69 -23.60 3.50
C ALA A 57 -5.41 -22.31 3.07
N VAL A 58 -5.12 -21.80 1.90
CA VAL A 58 -5.76 -20.60 1.33
C VAL A 58 -7.25 -20.86 1.03
N LEU A 59 -7.59 -21.98 0.42
CA LEU A 59 -8.98 -22.36 0.14
C LEU A 59 -9.80 -22.51 1.43
N ASN A 60 -9.22 -23.11 2.47
CA ASN A 60 -9.86 -23.20 3.77
C ASN A 60 -10.16 -21.81 4.37
N GLU A 61 -9.24 -20.85 4.22
CA GLU A 61 -9.46 -19.50 4.69
C GLU A 61 -10.52 -18.75 3.87
N PHE A 62 -10.55 -18.95 2.55
CA PHE A 62 -11.64 -18.43 1.70
C PHE A 62 -13.01 -18.98 2.11
N ASN A 63 -13.09 -20.27 2.42
CA ASN A 63 -14.33 -20.86 2.92
C ASN A 63 -14.78 -20.23 4.25
N ARG A 64 -13.87 -20.01 5.18
CA ARG A 64 -14.17 -19.32 6.46
C ARG A 64 -14.72 -17.91 6.24
N ILE A 65 -14.18 -17.16 5.28
CA ILE A 65 -14.67 -15.83 4.90
C ILE A 65 -16.06 -15.93 4.25
N THR A 66 -16.26 -16.89 3.35
CA THR A 66 -17.53 -17.13 2.65
C THR A 66 -18.66 -17.47 3.64
N GLU A 67 -18.42 -18.36 4.61
CA GLU A 67 -19.36 -18.74 5.66
C GLU A 67 -19.79 -17.56 6.53
N ARG A 68 -19.00 -16.51 6.60
CA ARG A 68 -19.29 -15.27 7.34
C ARG A 68 -20.04 -14.20 6.55
N GLY A 69 -20.49 -14.55 5.34
CA GLY A 69 -21.19 -13.62 4.45
C GLY A 69 -20.25 -12.91 3.47
N GLY A 70 -19.15 -13.56 3.11
CA GLY A 70 -18.12 -13.00 2.22
C GLY A 70 -17.27 -11.94 2.90
N VAL A 71 -16.53 -11.20 2.13
CA VAL A 71 -15.56 -10.18 2.63
C VAL A 71 -16.28 -9.16 3.53
N LEU A 72 -17.40 -8.60 3.08
CA LEU A 72 -18.13 -7.57 3.84
C LEU A 72 -18.69 -8.12 5.15
N GLY A 73 -19.37 -9.27 5.13
CA GLY A 73 -19.93 -9.89 6.35
C GLY A 73 -18.85 -10.31 7.34
N ALA A 74 -17.69 -10.76 6.88
CA ALA A 74 -16.53 -11.06 7.71
C ALA A 74 -15.93 -9.77 8.32
N MET A 75 -15.87 -8.67 7.57
CA MET A 75 -15.42 -7.36 8.06
C MET A 75 -16.35 -6.80 9.13
N GLU A 76 -17.66 -6.87 8.96
CA GLU A 76 -18.64 -6.44 9.96
C GLU A 76 -18.48 -7.18 11.30
N ARG A 77 -18.05 -8.45 11.24
CA ARG A 77 -17.75 -9.28 12.41
C ARG A 77 -16.31 -9.15 12.92
N MET A 78 -15.53 -8.22 12.37
CA MET A 78 -14.13 -7.97 12.70
C MET A 78 -13.19 -9.17 12.47
N TYR A 79 -13.58 -10.12 11.64
CA TYR A 79 -12.86 -11.39 11.47
C TYR A 79 -11.43 -11.19 10.97
N GLN A 80 -11.26 -10.51 9.84
CA GLN A 80 -9.94 -10.25 9.25
C GLN A 80 -9.04 -9.46 10.22
N ARG A 81 -9.60 -8.44 10.86
CA ARG A 81 -8.87 -7.63 11.84
C ARG A 81 -8.37 -8.48 13.02
N ASN A 82 -9.22 -9.33 13.58
CA ASN A 82 -8.85 -10.18 14.70
C ASN A 82 -7.75 -11.16 14.28
N LYS A 83 -7.84 -11.77 13.10
CA LYS A 83 -6.81 -12.67 12.59
C LYS A 83 -5.46 -11.97 12.41
N ILE A 84 -5.46 -10.78 11.82
CA ILE A 84 -4.24 -9.97 11.67
C ILE A 84 -3.64 -9.61 13.03
N GLN A 85 -4.46 -9.24 14.02
CA GLN A 85 -3.99 -8.91 15.37
C GLN A 85 -3.44 -10.12 16.11
N GLU A 86 -4.10 -11.28 16.02
CA GLU A 86 -3.63 -12.54 16.60
C GLU A 86 -2.25 -12.92 16.06
N GLU A 87 -2.08 -12.91 14.74
CA GLU A 87 -0.80 -13.20 14.08
C GLU A 87 0.27 -12.17 14.41
N SER A 88 -0.08 -10.90 14.42
CA SER A 88 0.85 -9.83 14.81
C SER A 88 1.36 -10.03 16.23
N LEU A 89 0.51 -10.35 17.18
CA LEU A 89 0.88 -10.62 18.56
C LEU A 89 1.77 -11.85 18.67
N TYR A 90 1.46 -12.92 17.92
CA TYR A 90 2.24 -14.14 17.89
C TYR A 90 3.68 -13.86 17.44
N TYR A 91 3.86 -13.22 16.27
CA TYR A 91 5.19 -12.90 15.77
C TYR A 91 5.93 -11.87 16.63
N GLU A 92 5.25 -10.89 17.19
CA GLU A 92 5.87 -9.95 18.14
C GLU A 92 6.39 -10.68 19.38
N THR A 93 5.63 -11.65 19.90
CA THR A 93 6.05 -12.48 21.02
C THR A 93 7.30 -13.29 20.68
N LEU A 94 7.32 -13.97 19.54
CA LEU A 94 8.47 -14.75 19.09
C LEU A 94 9.73 -13.87 18.90
N LYS A 95 9.57 -12.68 18.38
CA LYS A 95 10.67 -11.70 18.24
C LYS A 95 11.16 -11.22 19.60
N HIS A 96 10.27 -10.97 20.53
CA HIS A 96 10.60 -10.50 21.88
C HIS A 96 11.30 -11.58 22.72
N THR A 97 10.85 -12.83 22.64
CA THR A 97 11.48 -13.97 23.34
C THR A 97 12.79 -14.41 22.71
N GLY A 98 13.04 -14.04 21.46
CA GLY A 98 14.21 -14.49 20.68
C GLY A 98 14.02 -15.84 19.99
N GLU A 99 12.85 -16.48 20.10
CA GLU A 99 12.53 -17.72 19.36
C GLU A 99 12.52 -17.51 17.85
N TYR A 100 12.24 -16.28 17.41
CA TYR A 100 12.37 -15.86 16.03
C TYR A 100 13.57 -14.94 15.87
N PRO A 101 14.77 -15.48 15.54
CA PRO A 101 15.97 -14.69 15.49
C PRO A 101 16.01 -13.75 14.28
N ILE A 102 16.20 -12.47 14.54
CA ILE A 102 16.40 -11.44 13.51
C ILE A 102 17.75 -10.78 13.76
N VAL A 103 18.69 -10.98 12.85
CA VAL A 103 20.05 -10.46 12.95
C VAL A 103 20.04 -8.93 13.01
N GLY A 104 20.70 -8.38 14.01
CA GLY A 104 20.78 -6.96 14.25
C GLY A 104 19.56 -6.34 14.96
N VAL A 105 18.49 -7.11 15.21
CA VAL A 105 17.28 -6.67 15.92
C VAL A 105 17.20 -7.30 17.31
N ASN A 106 17.26 -8.64 17.40
CA ASN A 106 17.25 -9.39 18.66
C ASN A 106 18.38 -10.41 18.76
N THR A 107 19.17 -10.60 17.68
CA THR A 107 20.25 -11.57 17.58
C THR A 107 21.51 -10.90 17.04
N PHE A 108 22.68 -11.25 17.54
CA PHE A 108 23.99 -10.65 17.20
C PHE A 108 23.99 -9.11 17.29
N LEU A 109 23.50 -8.63 18.40
CA LEU A 109 23.45 -7.18 18.65
C LEU A 109 24.85 -6.58 18.83
N ASN A 110 25.05 -5.37 18.34
CA ASN A 110 26.26 -4.60 18.63
C ASN A 110 26.29 -4.19 20.12
N LYS A 111 27.35 -4.52 20.82
CA LYS A 111 27.53 -4.20 22.25
C LYS A 111 27.53 -2.69 22.53
N ASN A 112 27.88 -1.87 21.55
CA ASN A 112 27.91 -0.40 21.64
C ASN A 112 26.60 0.24 21.15
N GLY A 113 25.55 -0.55 20.94
CA GLY A 113 24.32 -0.10 20.30
C GLY A 113 24.43 -0.07 18.77
N SER A 114 23.29 -0.12 18.09
CA SER A 114 23.24 0.08 16.64
C SER A 114 23.22 1.57 16.36
N PRO A 115 24.14 2.11 15.54
CA PRO A 115 24.07 3.51 15.15
C PRO A 115 22.77 3.74 14.37
N THR A 116 21.98 4.73 14.80
CA THR A 116 20.87 5.22 13.99
C THR A 116 21.44 5.93 12.79
N ILE A 117 21.42 5.28 11.63
CA ILE A 117 21.84 5.92 10.38
C ILE A 117 20.70 6.85 9.96
N LEU A 118 20.89 8.14 10.23
CA LEU A 118 20.01 9.15 9.67
C LEU A 118 20.39 9.37 8.21
N PRO A 119 19.43 9.45 7.29
CA PRO A 119 19.71 9.81 5.91
C PRO A 119 20.41 11.17 5.90
N THR A 120 21.45 11.29 5.09
CA THR A 120 22.18 12.55 4.90
C THR A 120 21.31 13.63 4.28
N GLU A 121 20.28 13.20 3.55
CA GLU A 121 19.33 14.07 2.87
C GLU A 121 17.90 13.58 3.14
N VAL A 122 17.03 14.48 3.54
CA VAL A 122 15.58 14.23 3.64
C VAL A 122 14.89 15.12 2.63
N ILE A 123 14.46 14.50 1.52
CA ILE A 123 13.80 15.21 0.42
C ILE A 123 12.40 15.64 0.86
N ARG A 124 12.17 16.94 0.89
CA ARG A 124 10.87 17.57 1.19
C ARG A 124 10.59 18.68 0.19
N SER A 125 9.31 18.94 -0.05
CA SER A 125 8.90 20.09 -0.85
C SER A 125 9.34 21.38 -0.19
N THR A 126 9.87 22.31 -1.00
CA THR A 126 10.25 23.65 -0.54
C THR A 126 9.01 24.48 -0.20
N THR A 127 9.21 25.62 0.48
CA THR A 127 8.11 26.56 0.76
C THR A 127 7.53 27.12 -0.51
N GLU A 128 8.38 27.45 -1.48
CA GLU A 128 8.01 28.00 -2.79
C GLU A 128 7.14 27.00 -3.59
N GLU A 129 7.49 25.72 -3.59
CA GLU A 129 6.70 24.67 -4.25
C GLU A 129 5.31 24.53 -3.61
N LYS A 130 5.24 24.59 -2.26
CA LYS A 130 3.96 24.52 -1.54
C LYS A 130 3.07 25.72 -1.84
N GLU A 131 3.64 26.93 -1.80
CA GLU A 131 2.91 28.16 -2.13
C GLU A 131 2.47 28.19 -3.59
N PHE A 132 3.31 27.72 -4.50
CA PHE A 132 2.95 27.60 -5.91
C PHE A 132 1.77 26.65 -6.09
N GLN A 133 1.78 25.49 -5.42
CA GLN A 133 0.67 24.54 -5.49
C GLN A 133 -0.63 25.13 -4.95
N ILE A 134 -0.57 25.86 -3.83
CA ILE A 134 -1.75 26.52 -3.24
C ILE A 134 -2.33 27.57 -4.22
N LYS A 135 -1.49 28.46 -4.76
CA LYS A 135 -1.90 29.47 -5.74
C LYS A 135 -2.48 28.86 -7.01
N THR A 136 -1.89 27.75 -7.48
CA THR A 136 -2.39 27.01 -8.64
C THR A 136 -3.79 26.43 -8.37
N LEU A 137 -4.02 25.89 -7.18
CA LEU A 137 -5.32 25.37 -6.77
C LEU A 137 -6.37 26.47 -6.66
N GLU A 138 -6.02 27.60 -6.06
CA GLU A 138 -6.92 28.77 -5.95
C GLU A 138 -7.31 29.32 -7.33
N ALA A 139 -6.33 29.44 -8.24
CA ALA A 139 -6.57 29.85 -9.61
C ALA A 139 -7.45 28.85 -10.39
N PHE A 140 -7.27 27.57 -10.15
CA PHE A 140 -8.11 26.52 -10.72
C PHE A 140 -9.55 26.62 -10.22
N HIS A 141 -9.77 26.81 -8.93
CA HIS A 141 -11.10 27.01 -8.35
C HIS A 141 -11.79 28.26 -8.90
N ALA A 142 -11.07 29.37 -9.00
CA ALA A 142 -11.61 30.63 -9.55
C ALA A 142 -12.00 30.45 -11.02
N ARG A 143 -11.20 29.79 -11.82
CA ARG A 143 -11.45 29.53 -13.25
C ARG A 143 -12.72 28.72 -13.51
N HIS A 144 -13.04 27.79 -12.61
CA HIS A 144 -14.12 26.82 -12.78
C HIS A 144 -15.28 27.00 -11.79
N ALA A 145 -15.35 28.16 -11.14
CA ALA A 145 -16.37 28.49 -10.15
C ALA A 145 -17.81 28.36 -10.66
N ASP A 146 -18.03 28.65 -11.96
CA ASP A 146 -19.31 28.56 -12.64
C ASP A 146 -19.80 27.11 -12.87
N LYS A 147 -18.89 26.14 -12.98
CA LYS A 147 -19.19 24.75 -13.37
C LYS A 147 -19.02 23.75 -12.24
N SER A 148 -18.09 24.00 -11.32
CA SER A 148 -17.69 23.02 -10.31
C SER A 148 -18.86 22.53 -9.45
N ALA A 149 -19.75 23.41 -9.01
CA ALA A 149 -20.90 23.02 -8.18
C ALA A 149 -21.88 22.09 -8.91
N ALA A 150 -22.13 22.33 -10.19
CA ALA A 150 -23.00 21.47 -11.00
C ALA A 150 -22.38 20.10 -11.24
N MET A 151 -21.06 20.04 -11.54
CA MET A 151 -20.34 18.80 -11.75
C MET A 151 -20.28 17.94 -10.49
N LEU A 152 -20.03 18.53 -9.32
CA LEU A 152 -20.04 17.81 -8.03
C LEU A 152 -21.43 17.24 -7.71
N LYS A 153 -22.49 18.00 -7.98
CA LYS A 153 -23.85 17.54 -7.79
C LYS A 153 -24.19 16.38 -8.74
N GLN A 154 -23.77 16.47 -10.00
CA GLN A 154 -23.94 15.39 -10.97
C GLN A 154 -23.20 14.12 -10.50
N LEU A 155 -21.96 14.23 -10.05
CA LEU A 155 -21.17 13.14 -9.50
C LEU A 155 -21.87 12.46 -8.33
N GLN A 156 -22.44 13.24 -7.39
CA GLN A 156 -23.23 12.71 -6.28
C GLN A 156 -24.46 11.93 -6.75
N GLN A 157 -25.19 12.43 -7.75
CA GLN A 157 -26.36 11.74 -8.31
C GLN A 157 -25.98 10.41 -8.97
N VAL A 158 -24.87 10.38 -9.72
CA VAL A 158 -24.36 9.15 -10.33
C VAL A 158 -24.00 8.13 -9.26
N ALA A 159 -23.38 8.56 -8.15
CA ALA A 159 -23.04 7.68 -7.03
C ALA A 159 -24.31 7.13 -6.34
N ILE A 160 -25.29 7.97 -6.04
CA ILE A 160 -26.57 7.56 -5.40
C ILE A 160 -27.34 6.57 -6.28
N ASN A 161 -27.31 6.78 -7.59
CA ASN A 161 -28.03 5.94 -8.57
C ASN A 161 -27.25 4.68 -8.98
N ASN A 162 -26.11 4.37 -8.36
CA ASN A 162 -25.20 3.28 -8.73
C ASN A 162 -24.81 3.28 -10.22
N GLY A 163 -24.65 4.47 -10.80
CA GLY A 163 -24.21 4.65 -12.19
C GLY A 163 -22.71 4.41 -12.36
N ASN A 164 -22.22 4.64 -13.59
CA ASN A 164 -20.80 4.50 -13.87
C ASN A 164 -20.02 5.73 -13.31
N LEU A 165 -19.58 5.60 -12.06
CA LEU A 165 -18.86 6.66 -11.34
C LEU A 165 -17.54 7.04 -12.02
N PHE A 166 -16.83 6.06 -12.62
CA PHE A 166 -15.58 6.33 -13.29
C PHE A 166 -15.75 7.23 -14.53
N ALA A 167 -16.78 6.97 -15.32
CA ALA A 167 -17.08 7.79 -16.48
C ALA A 167 -17.40 9.24 -16.07
N GLU A 168 -18.16 9.43 -14.99
CA GLU A 168 -18.48 10.76 -14.46
C GLU A 168 -17.25 11.46 -13.88
N LEU A 169 -16.36 10.73 -13.20
CA LEU A 169 -15.09 11.26 -12.71
C LEU A 169 -14.22 11.81 -13.84
N MET A 170 -14.16 11.14 -14.98
CA MET A 170 -13.39 11.60 -16.15
C MET A 170 -13.82 12.99 -16.65
N GLU A 171 -15.08 13.36 -16.45
CA GLU A 171 -15.58 14.69 -16.76
C GLU A 171 -15.40 15.65 -15.57
N THR A 172 -15.71 15.21 -14.36
CA THR A 172 -15.67 16.04 -13.16
C THR A 172 -14.26 16.57 -12.84
N VAL A 173 -13.21 15.74 -13.05
CA VAL A 173 -11.81 16.13 -12.78
C VAL A 173 -11.32 17.31 -13.64
N LYS A 174 -11.99 17.60 -14.74
CA LYS A 174 -11.66 18.76 -15.59
C LYS A 174 -12.00 20.10 -14.93
N TYR A 175 -12.91 20.11 -13.96
CA TYR A 175 -13.48 21.31 -13.33
C TYR A 175 -13.38 21.33 -11.81
N CYS A 176 -13.09 20.21 -11.17
CA CYS A 176 -13.10 20.07 -9.73
C CYS A 176 -11.78 19.50 -9.22
N SER A 177 -11.28 20.02 -8.11
CA SER A 177 -10.09 19.51 -7.45
C SER A 177 -10.37 18.19 -6.70
N LEU A 178 -9.30 17.45 -6.40
CA LEU A 178 -9.38 16.20 -5.62
C LEU A 178 -10.15 16.39 -4.30
N GLY A 179 -9.86 17.46 -3.55
CA GLY A 179 -10.54 17.74 -2.29
C GLY A 179 -12.04 18.00 -2.46
N GLN A 180 -12.46 18.74 -3.50
CA GLN A 180 -13.87 18.96 -3.79
C GLN A 180 -14.58 17.65 -4.14
N ILE A 181 -13.99 16.83 -5.01
CA ILE A 181 -14.53 15.52 -5.42
C ILE A 181 -14.66 14.59 -4.22
N THR A 182 -13.60 14.47 -3.42
CA THR A 182 -13.59 13.60 -2.24
C THR A 182 -14.67 14.01 -1.23
N ASN A 183 -14.78 15.31 -0.93
CA ASN A 183 -15.81 15.81 -0.02
C ASN A 183 -17.23 15.57 -0.55
N ALA A 184 -17.45 15.74 -1.86
CA ALA A 184 -18.74 15.47 -2.48
C ALA A 184 -19.13 13.99 -2.37
N LEU A 185 -18.20 13.08 -2.58
CA LEU A 185 -18.42 11.63 -2.44
C LEU A 185 -18.61 11.21 -0.98
N TYR A 186 -17.86 11.79 -0.03
CA TYR A 186 -18.06 11.55 1.40
C TYR A 186 -19.45 11.97 1.89
N ALA A 187 -20.00 13.03 1.31
CA ALA A 187 -21.34 13.50 1.68
C ALA A 187 -22.46 12.49 1.36
N VAL A 188 -22.25 11.64 0.35
CA VAL A 188 -23.27 10.64 -0.08
C VAL A 188 -22.91 9.20 0.24
N GLY A 189 -21.61 8.86 0.32
CA GLY A 189 -21.12 7.50 0.58
C GLY A 189 -20.54 7.30 2.00
N GLY A 190 -20.45 8.37 2.78
CA GLY A 190 -19.77 8.33 4.08
C GLY A 190 -18.24 8.36 3.96
N GLN A 191 -17.61 8.71 5.06
CA GLN A 191 -16.16 8.82 5.16
C GLN A 191 -15.57 7.60 5.87
N TYR A 192 -14.56 6.98 5.26
CA TYR A 192 -13.79 5.95 5.94
C TYR A 192 -13.10 6.53 7.19
N ARG A 193 -13.32 5.89 8.32
CA ARG A 193 -12.61 6.18 9.57
C ARG A 193 -11.82 4.96 9.99
N ARG A 194 -10.52 5.13 10.16
CA ARG A 194 -9.68 4.08 10.70
C ARG A 194 -10.04 3.88 12.17
N ASN A 195 -10.54 2.69 12.50
CA ASN A 195 -10.69 2.27 13.90
C ASN A 195 -9.29 1.84 14.39
N MET A 196 -8.68 2.65 15.19
CA MET A 196 -7.46 2.29 15.94
C MET A 196 -7.83 1.81 17.32
#